data_c882e6d911e391c6487fecea31e6a585
#
_entry.id   c882e6d911e391c6487fecea31e6a585
#
_cell.length_a   1.000
_cell.length_b   1.000
_cell.length_c   1.000
_cell.angle_alpha   90.00
_cell.angle_beta   90.00
_cell.angle_gamma   90.00
#
_symmetry.space_group_name_H-M   'P 1'
#
loop_
_entity.id
_entity.type
_entity.pdbx_description
1 polymer ?
#
loop_
_entity_poly.entity_id
_entity_poly.type
_entity_poly.pdbx_seq_one_letter_code
_entity_poly.pdbx_strand_id
1 'polypeptide(L)'
;VSLNSRQRARLRGLAHALRPALMIGQHGLTEAVIQAGDAALAAELIKVRFLDHREERAVLAARLATALGAELVGLIGHVAIVYRRHHDPARRAIVLAD
;
A
#
# COMPACT_ATOMS: atom_id res chain seq x y z
N VAL A 1 -12.41 -2.16 6.38
CA VAL A 1 -12.12 -3.14 7.43
C VAL A 1 -10.75 -2.87 8.02
N SER A 2 -10.70 -2.68 9.33
CA SER A 2 -9.45 -2.43 10.03
C SER A 2 -8.64 -3.71 10.19
N LEU A 3 -7.34 -3.60 10.02
CA LEU A 3 -6.41 -4.69 10.26
C LEU A 3 -6.01 -4.71 11.73
N ASN A 4 -5.92 -5.90 12.33
CA ASN A 4 -5.37 -6.04 13.66
C ASN A 4 -3.84 -6.15 13.60
N SER A 5 -3.18 -6.14 14.77
CA SER A 5 -1.71 -6.17 14.84
C SER A 5 -1.10 -7.42 14.21
N ARG A 6 -1.75 -8.56 14.37
CA ARG A 6 -1.28 -9.83 13.81
C ARG A 6 -1.35 -9.81 12.29
N GLN A 7 -2.46 -9.29 11.75
CA GLN A 7 -2.63 -9.17 10.30
C GLN A 7 -1.62 -8.19 9.70
N ARG A 8 -1.37 -7.06 10.37
CA ARG A 8 -0.36 -6.10 9.93
C ARG A 8 1.04 -6.71 9.91
N ALA A 9 1.38 -7.49 10.95
CA ALA A 9 2.67 -8.15 11.01
C ALA A 9 2.85 -9.16 9.88
N ARG A 10 1.81 -9.93 9.57
CA ARG A 10 1.84 -10.88 8.47
C ARG A 10 2.02 -10.16 7.13
N LEU A 11 1.28 -9.09 6.90
CA LEU A 11 1.40 -8.32 5.65
C LEU A 11 2.77 -7.67 5.50
N ARG A 12 3.35 -7.15 6.59
CA ARG A 12 4.71 -6.63 6.55
C ARG A 12 5.72 -7.71 6.17
N GLY A 13 5.55 -8.92 6.72
CA GLY A 13 6.39 -10.06 6.38
C GLY A 13 6.30 -10.43 4.91
N LEU A 14 5.08 -10.48 4.37
CA LEU A 14 4.86 -10.77 2.96
C LEU A 14 5.43 -9.68 2.06
N ALA A 15 5.31 -8.42 2.48
CA ALA A 15 5.80 -7.28 1.71
C ALA A 15 7.34 -7.24 1.63
N HIS A 16 8.03 -7.88 2.57
CA HIS A 16 9.48 -7.84 2.64
C HIS A 16 10.13 -8.31 1.33
N ALA A 17 9.55 -9.30 0.68
CA ALA A 17 10.08 -9.86 -0.57
C ALA A 17 9.65 -9.07 -1.82
N LEU A 18 8.73 -8.10 -1.67
CA LEU A 18 8.22 -7.36 -2.81
C LEU A 18 9.14 -6.22 -3.20
N ARG A 19 9.13 -5.88 -4.48
CA ARG A 19 9.72 -4.65 -4.99
C ARG A 19 8.67 -3.55 -4.98
N PRO A 20 9.06 -2.28 -4.87
CA PRO A 20 8.10 -1.17 -4.97
C PRO A 20 7.36 -1.21 -6.31
N ALA A 21 6.03 -1.16 -6.23
CA ALA A 21 5.17 -1.11 -7.41
C ALA A 21 4.93 0.31 -7.89
N LEU A 22 5.11 1.28 -6.99
CA LEU A 22 4.92 2.70 -7.26
C LEU A 22 6.07 3.49 -6.67
N MET A 23 6.38 4.62 -7.32
CA MET A 23 7.28 5.61 -6.78
C MET A 23 6.57 6.96 -6.78
N ILE A 24 6.68 7.68 -5.67
CA ILE A 24 6.10 9.02 -5.53
C ILE A 24 7.24 10.03 -5.58
N GLY A 25 7.27 10.81 -6.64
CA GLY A 25 8.28 11.83 -6.89
C GLY A 25 7.84 13.21 -6.41
N GLN A 26 8.48 14.24 -6.97
CA GLN A 26 8.29 15.61 -6.53
C GLN A 26 6.87 16.15 -6.69
N HIS A 27 6.08 15.59 -7.59
CA HIS A 27 4.70 16.03 -7.81
C HIS A 27 3.70 15.41 -6.84
N GLY A 28 4.16 14.53 -5.94
CA GLY A 28 3.31 13.93 -4.92
C GLY A 28 2.25 13.00 -5.48
N LEU A 29 1.04 13.10 -4.91
CA LEU A 29 -0.08 12.27 -5.32
C LEU A 29 -0.79 12.86 -6.53
N THR A 30 -0.33 12.48 -7.71
CA THR A 30 -1.00 12.84 -8.96
C THR A 30 -2.09 11.82 -9.27
N GLU A 31 -3.00 12.20 -10.17
CA GLU A 31 -4.01 11.25 -10.65
C GLU A 31 -3.37 10.02 -11.27
N ALA A 32 -2.28 10.19 -12.01
CA ALA A 32 -1.54 9.08 -12.61
C ALA A 32 -1.01 8.11 -11.55
N VAL A 33 -0.50 8.62 -10.44
CA VAL A 33 -0.03 7.80 -9.31
C VAL A 33 -1.19 7.01 -8.71
N ILE A 34 -2.33 7.66 -8.51
CA ILE A 34 -3.51 7.00 -7.93
C ILE A 34 -4.01 5.90 -8.87
N GLN A 35 -4.10 6.17 -10.17
CA GLN A 35 -4.51 5.17 -11.15
C GLN A 35 -3.54 3.99 -11.20
N ALA A 36 -2.24 4.26 -11.17
CA ALA A 36 -1.23 3.21 -11.15
C ALA A 36 -1.32 2.37 -9.87
N GLY A 37 -1.60 3.00 -8.74
CA GLY A 37 -1.82 2.31 -7.46
C GLY A 37 -3.04 1.41 -7.49
N ASP A 38 -4.12 1.89 -8.08
CA ASP A 38 -5.35 1.12 -8.23
C ASP A 38 -5.09 -0.15 -9.05
N ALA A 39 -4.38 -0.01 -10.16
CA ALA A 39 -4.02 -1.16 -11.00
C ALA A 39 -3.07 -2.12 -10.27
N ALA A 40 -2.07 -1.59 -9.57
CA ALA A 40 -1.10 -2.41 -8.85
C ALA A 40 -1.75 -3.21 -7.72
N LEU A 41 -2.81 -2.68 -7.10
CA LEU A 41 -3.52 -3.35 -6.01
C LEU A 41 -4.38 -4.54 -6.46
N ALA A 42 -4.39 -4.85 -7.75
CA ALA A 42 -4.89 -6.15 -8.21
C ALA A 42 -4.09 -7.30 -7.56
N ALA A 43 -2.85 -7.04 -7.17
CA ALA A 43 -2.01 -8.00 -6.43
C ALA A 43 -2.31 -8.02 -4.92
N GLU A 44 -3.19 -7.17 -4.43
CA GLU A 44 -3.64 -7.00 -3.06
C GLU A 44 -2.63 -6.30 -2.14
N LEU A 45 -1.34 -6.56 -2.27
CA LEU A 45 -0.31 -5.99 -1.41
C LEU A 45 0.78 -5.36 -2.27
N ILE A 46 1.08 -4.10 -2.01
CA ILE A 46 2.11 -3.37 -2.75
C ILE A 46 3.00 -2.56 -1.81
N LYS A 47 4.20 -2.27 -2.27
CA LYS A 47 5.08 -1.27 -1.66
C LYS A 47 5.06 0.00 -2.52
N VAL A 48 5.08 1.13 -1.86
CA VAL A 48 5.15 2.45 -2.48
C VAL A 48 6.37 3.16 -1.94
N ARG A 49 7.29 3.52 -2.83
CA ARG A 49 8.53 4.19 -2.42
C ARG A 49 8.42 5.69 -2.63
N PHE A 50 8.74 6.46 -1.60
CA PHE A 50 8.79 7.91 -1.69
C PHE A 50 10.19 8.37 -2.08
N LEU A 51 10.29 9.10 -3.18
CA LEU A 51 11.54 9.67 -3.65
C LEU A 51 11.71 11.12 -3.16
N ASP A 52 10.65 11.70 -2.62
CA ASP A 52 10.60 13.08 -2.17
C ASP A 52 9.59 13.19 -1.02
N HIS A 53 9.32 14.40 -0.54
CA HIS A 53 8.31 14.69 0.49
C HIS A 53 8.59 13.99 1.82
N ARG A 54 9.85 14.04 2.24
CA ARG A 54 10.31 13.33 3.43
C ARG A 54 9.47 13.63 4.68
N GLU A 55 9.09 14.89 4.86
CA GLU A 55 8.34 15.31 6.04
C GLU A 55 6.85 14.99 5.94
N GLU A 56 6.32 14.92 4.72
CA GLU A 56 4.90 14.68 4.46
C GLU A 56 4.57 13.23 4.16
N ARG A 57 5.56 12.33 4.22
CA ARG A 57 5.36 10.93 3.84
C ARG A 57 4.18 10.25 4.53
N ALA A 58 4.08 10.43 5.84
CA ALA A 58 3.00 9.80 6.59
C ALA A 58 1.63 10.28 6.14
N VAL A 59 1.51 11.58 5.91
CA VAL A 59 0.26 12.19 5.44
C VAL A 59 -0.06 11.73 4.03
N LEU A 60 0.93 11.73 3.14
CA LEU A 60 0.74 11.31 1.74
C LEU A 60 0.41 9.82 1.65
N ALA A 61 1.06 8.97 2.45
CA ALA A 61 0.77 7.55 2.49
C ALA A 61 -0.67 7.29 2.94
N ALA A 62 -1.13 7.99 3.97
CA ALA A 62 -2.49 7.87 4.45
C ALA A 62 -3.50 8.34 3.40
N ARG A 63 -3.22 9.46 2.73
CA ARG A 63 -4.08 9.97 1.66
C ARG A 63 -4.15 9.02 0.48
N LEU A 64 -3.03 8.42 0.11
CA LEU A 64 -3.00 7.44 -0.97
C LEU A 64 -3.86 6.23 -0.63
N ALA A 65 -3.69 5.67 0.57
CA ALA A 65 -4.49 4.54 1.01
C ALA A 65 -5.99 4.87 0.99
N THR A 66 -6.38 6.04 1.48
CA THR A 66 -7.78 6.48 1.46
C THR A 66 -8.30 6.61 0.04
N ALA A 67 -7.52 7.22 -0.86
CA ALA A 67 -7.93 7.40 -2.26
C ALA A 67 -8.11 6.06 -2.98
N LEU A 68 -7.37 5.04 -2.58
CA LEU A 68 -7.43 3.71 -3.18
C LEU A 68 -8.43 2.77 -2.49
N GLY A 69 -9.08 3.21 -1.44
CA GLY A 69 -9.93 2.34 -0.63
C GLY A 69 -9.14 1.21 -0.01
N ALA A 70 -7.91 1.49 0.39
CA ALA A 70 -6.95 0.50 0.89
C ALA A 70 -6.54 0.80 2.33
N GLU A 71 -5.85 -0.14 2.94
CA GLU A 71 -5.30 0.00 4.28
C GLU A 71 -3.81 0.32 4.20
N LEU A 72 -3.38 1.32 4.98
CA LEU A 72 -1.96 1.59 5.17
C LEU A 72 -1.46 0.62 6.24
N VAL A 73 -0.69 -0.36 5.83
CA VAL A 73 -0.17 -1.40 6.73
C VAL A 73 0.97 -0.87 7.59
N GLY A 74 1.83 -0.08 6.98
CA GLY A 74 2.97 0.51 7.67
C GLY A 74 3.75 1.45 6.79
N LEU A 75 4.61 2.24 7.43
CA LEU A 75 5.55 3.13 6.76
C LEU A 75 6.92 2.90 7.38
N ILE A 76 7.82 2.33 6.62
CA ILE A 76 9.16 1.98 7.09
C ILE A 76 10.16 2.78 6.26
N GLY A 77 10.84 3.74 6.90
CA GLY A 77 11.70 4.65 6.19
C GLY A 77 10.93 5.42 5.13
N HIS A 78 11.28 5.26 3.86
CA HIS A 78 10.62 5.93 2.74
C HIS A 78 9.75 4.97 1.92
N VAL A 79 9.34 3.84 2.52
CA VAL A 79 8.50 2.85 1.85
C VAL A 79 7.21 2.64 2.63
N ALA A 80 6.08 2.85 1.96
CA ALA A 80 4.76 2.54 2.51
C ALA A 80 4.33 1.15 2.03
N ILE A 81 3.65 0.43 2.91
CA ILE A 81 3.06 -0.87 2.59
C ILE A 81 1.56 -0.68 2.59
N VAL A 82 0.92 -0.99 1.48
CA VAL A 82 -0.51 -0.76 1.27
C VAL A 82 -1.18 -2.07 0.87
N TYR A 83 -2.32 -2.35 1.48
CA TYR A 83 -3.08 -3.58 1.25
C TYR A 83 -4.53 -3.27 0.92
N ARG A 84 -5.07 -3.97 -0.09
CA ARG A 84 -6.50 -3.96 -0.41
C ARG A 84 -6.91 -5.35 -0.86
N ARG A 85 -7.82 -5.98 -0.10
CA ARG A 85 -8.32 -7.30 -0.46
C ARG A 85 -9.04 -7.23 -1.81
N HIS A 86 -8.74 -8.15 -2.71
CA HIS A 86 -9.39 -8.19 -4.01
C HIS A 86 -10.90 -8.41 -3.81
N HIS A 87 -11.71 -7.67 -4.57
CA HIS A 87 -13.17 -7.78 -4.47
C HIS A 87 -13.70 -9.13 -4.95
N ASP A 88 -12.97 -9.77 -5.88
CA ASP A 88 -13.31 -11.11 -6.37
C ASP A 88 -12.63 -12.17 -5.51
N PRO A 89 -13.38 -12.97 -4.73
CA PRO A 89 -12.78 -14.00 -3.88
C PRO A 89 -11.89 -14.98 -4.63
N ALA A 90 -12.20 -15.25 -5.90
CA ALA A 90 -11.40 -16.18 -6.72
C ALA A 90 -10.00 -15.64 -7.03
N ARG A 91 -9.79 -14.33 -6.90
CA ARG A 91 -8.51 -13.68 -7.18
C ARG A 91 -7.72 -13.31 -5.93
N ARG A 92 -8.22 -13.69 -4.75
CA ARG A 92 -7.52 -13.39 -3.50
C ARG A 92 -6.35 -14.34 -3.33
N ALA A 93 -5.15 -13.76 -3.30
CA ALA A 93 -3.90 -14.51 -3.12
C ALA A 93 -3.46 -14.54 -1.66
N ILE A 94 -3.90 -13.56 -0.87
CA ILE A 94 -3.49 -13.42 0.52
C ILE A 94 -4.66 -13.79 1.43
N VAL A 95 -4.42 -14.76 2.31
CA VAL A 95 -5.40 -15.18 3.32
C VAL A 95 -4.93 -14.65 4.67
N LEU A 96 -5.78 -13.84 5.29
CA LEU A 96 -5.49 -13.29 6.61
C LEU A 96 -6.38 -13.98 7.64
N ALA A 97 -5.75 -14.53 8.67
CA ALA A 97 -6.46 -15.09 9.81
C ALA A 97 -7.04 -13.95 10.66
N ASP A 98 -8.16 -14.21 11.29
CA ASP A 98 -8.79 -13.23 12.20
C ASP A 98 -8.01 -13.04 13.49
#